data_03efffd3687276cb021addba9b7c0ece
#
_entry.id   03efffd3687276cb021addba9b7c0ece
#
_cell.length_a   1.000
_cell.length_b   1.000
_cell.length_c   1.000
_cell.angle_alpha   90.00
_cell.angle_beta   90.00
_cell.angle_gamma   90.00
#
_symmetry.space_group_name_H-M   'P 1'
#
loop_
_entity.id
_entity.type
_entity.pdbx_description
1 polymer ?
#
loop_
_entity_poly.entity_id
_entity_poly.type
_entity_poly.pdbx_seq_one_letter_code
_entity_poly.pdbx_strand_id
1 'polypeptide(L)'
;FRALRSQLMMRLFVEGEPRQALAIISPDAGDGKTYCAANLAVTLAQLGGRTLLVDADMRGPRVHEVFKVSNRAGLSGILSGRADKGVIQQVPGVPSLFILPVGTTPPNPLELVERPAFGLLMRELASKFDYVVVDTPAAVYGADAAVIAARCGTALVIARKDASRVGMLQELVGSFAGSPAKLAGVVMNEF
;
A
#
# COMPACT_ATOMS: atom_id res chain seq x y z
N PHE A 1 5.02 -15.91 -0.24
CA PHE A 1 5.20 -14.59 -0.87
C PHE A 1 6.01 -14.62 -2.17
N ARG A 2 7.00 -15.51 -2.32
CA ARG A 2 7.77 -15.63 -3.58
C ARG A 2 6.89 -15.95 -4.80
N ALA A 3 5.92 -16.87 -4.65
CA ALA A 3 4.97 -17.18 -5.72
C ALA A 3 4.07 -15.99 -6.06
N LEU A 4 3.55 -15.27 -5.07
CA LEU A 4 2.79 -14.04 -5.27
C LEU A 4 3.61 -12.98 -6.01
N ARG A 5 4.85 -12.76 -5.57
CA ARG A 5 5.79 -11.86 -6.25
C ARG A 5 5.95 -12.24 -7.73
N SER A 6 6.20 -13.52 -8.03
CA SER A 6 6.37 -13.97 -9.42
C SER A 6 5.13 -13.72 -10.28
N GLN A 7 3.94 -13.91 -9.74
CA GLN A 7 2.69 -13.58 -10.42
C GLN A 7 2.56 -12.08 -10.70
N LEU A 8 2.90 -11.24 -9.73
CA LEU A 8 2.85 -9.78 -9.89
C LEU A 8 3.91 -9.27 -10.88
N MET A 9 5.10 -9.86 -10.90
CA MET A 9 6.14 -9.53 -11.88
C MET A 9 5.69 -9.78 -13.31
N MET A 10 4.93 -10.85 -13.56
CA MET A 10 4.41 -11.18 -14.88
C MET A 10 3.21 -10.33 -15.32
N ARG A 11 2.45 -9.79 -14.39
CA ARG A 11 1.16 -9.16 -14.67
C ARG A 11 1.14 -7.65 -14.44
N LEU A 12 1.91 -7.17 -13.49
CA LEU A 12 1.86 -5.79 -13.04
C LEU A 12 3.19 -5.06 -13.23
N PHE A 13 4.29 -5.67 -12.81
CA PHE A 13 5.61 -5.06 -12.89
C PHE A 13 6.35 -5.47 -14.16
N VAL A 14 5.69 -5.31 -15.30
CA VAL A 14 6.23 -5.71 -16.61
C VAL A 14 7.25 -4.66 -17.09
N GLU A 15 8.40 -5.11 -17.53
CA GLU A 15 9.44 -4.23 -18.08
C GLU A 15 8.93 -3.50 -19.32
N GLY A 16 9.18 -2.19 -19.38
CA GLY A 16 8.73 -1.32 -20.47
C GLY A 16 7.32 -0.71 -20.28
N GLU A 17 6.53 -1.20 -19.33
CA GLU A 17 5.23 -0.61 -19.00
C GLU A 17 5.39 0.52 -17.95
N PRO A 18 4.47 1.51 -17.93
CA PRO A 18 4.46 2.54 -16.90
C PRO A 18 4.37 1.93 -15.51
N ARG A 19 5.29 2.31 -14.63
CA ARG A 19 5.28 1.86 -13.24
C ARG A 19 4.11 2.44 -12.48
N GLN A 20 3.44 1.60 -11.70
CA GLN A 20 2.33 1.98 -10.84
C GLN A 20 2.58 1.52 -9.41
N ALA A 21 1.99 2.22 -8.44
CA ALA A 21 1.93 1.76 -7.08
C ALA A 21 0.86 0.66 -6.95
N LEU A 22 1.11 -0.29 -6.05
CA LEU A 22 0.18 -1.37 -5.75
C LEU A 22 -0.43 -1.16 -4.36
N ALA A 23 -1.72 -0.84 -4.30
CA ALA A 23 -2.46 -0.74 -3.05
C ALA A 23 -2.83 -2.14 -2.54
N ILE A 24 -2.58 -2.39 -1.27
CA ILE A 24 -3.00 -3.62 -0.57
C ILE A 24 -4.25 -3.28 0.23
N ILE A 25 -5.36 -3.87 -0.13
CA ILE A 25 -6.68 -3.58 0.45
C ILE A 25 -7.34 -4.83 0.99
N SER A 26 -8.28 -4.68 1.90
CA SER A 26 -9.08 -5.79 2.42
C SER A 26 -10.49 -5.33 2.80
N PRO A 27 -11.47 -6.25 2.83
CA PRO A 27 -12.81 -5.93 3.28
C PRO A 27 -12.84 -5.49 4.75
N ASP A 28 -12.16 -6.21 5.63
CA ASP A 28 -12.25 -6.02 7.08
C ASP A 28 -10.87 -5.86 7.73
N ALA A 29 -10.88 -5.36 8.96
CA ALA A 29 -9.70 -5.32 9.81
C ALA A 29 -9.26 -6.74 10.19
N GLY A 30 -7.95 -6.95 10.32
CA GLY A 30 -7.42 -8.25 10.71
C GLY A 30 -7.31 -9.28 9.57
N ASP A 31 -7.62 -8.90 8.35
CA ASP A 31 -7.46 -9.77 7.16
C ASP A 31 -5.99 -10.00 6.76
N GLY A 32 -5.04 -9.29 7.39
CA GLY A 32 -3.60 -9.46 7.20
C GLY A 32 -2.98 -8.56 6.14
N LYS A 33 -3.57 -7.40 5.84
CA LYS A 33 -3.04 -6.44 4.85
C LYS A 33 -1.61 -6.02 5.13
N THR A 34 -1.35 -5.48 6.32
CA THR A 34 -0.02 -5.00 6.70
C THR A 34 1.01 -6.12 6.68
N TYR A 35 0.65 -7.30 7.15
CA TYR A 35 1.51 -8.49 7.07
C TYR A 35 1.83 -8.85 5.62
N CYS A 36 0.82 -8.87 4.76
CA CYS A 36 0.99 -9.16 3.34
C CYS A 36 1.82 -8.08 2.64
N ALA A 37 1.54 -6.80 2.88
CA ALA A 37 2.28 -5.67 2.30
C ALA A 37 3.76 -5.71 2.72
N ALA A 38 4.05 -5.95 4.00
CA ALA A 38 5.41 -6.03 4.52
C ALA A 38 6.20 -7.18 3.90
N ASN A 39 5.63 -8.39 3.87
CA ASN A 39 6.30 -9.55 3.30
C ASN A 39 6.48 -9.44 1.78
N LEU A 40 5.50 -8.89 1.07
CA LEU A 40 5.60 -8.64 -0.36
C LEU A 40 6.73 -7.64 -0.65
N ALA A 41 6.79 -6.53 0.09
CA ALA A 41 7.84 -5.52 -0.07
C ALA A 41 9.24 -6.10 0.18
N VAL A 42 9.42 -6.93 1.22
CA VAL A 42 10.68 -7.63 1.49
C VAL A 42 11.05 -8.55 0.33
N THR A 43 10.12 -9.35 -0.18
CA THR A 43 10.41 -10.28 -1.28
C THR A 43 10.69 -9.56 -2.61
N LEU A 44 10.10 -8.40 -2.86
CA LEU A 44 10.43 -7.55 -4.00
C LEU A 44 11.84 -6.97 -3.84
N ALA A 45 12.17 -6.45 -2.65
CA ALA A 45 13.50 -5.91 -2.36
C ALA A 45 14.62 -6.96 -2.52
N GLN A 46 14.33 -8.22 -2.26
CA GLN A 46 15.27 -9.34 -2.48
C GLN A 46 15.66 -9.55 -3.95
N LEU A 47 14.91 -8.99 -4.89
CA LEU A 47 15.29 -8.98 -6.31
C LEU A 47 16.38 -7.94 -6.64
N GLY A 48 16.75 -7.09 -5.67
CA GLY A 48 17.74 -6.04 -5.84
C GLY A 48 17.19 -4.71 -6.34
N GLY A 49 15.92 -4.66 -6.75
CA GLY A 49 15.23 -3.41 -7.13
C GLY A 49 14.90 -2.56 -5.90
N ARG A 50 14.96 -1.23 -6.06
CA ARG A 50 14.57 -0.28 -5.00
C ARG A 50 13.08 -0.41 -4.76
N THR A 51 12.71 -0.85 -3.57
CA THR A 51 11.33 -1.09 -3.15
C THR A 51 10.93 -0.11 -2.06
N LEU A 52 9.79 0.54 -2.23
CA LEU A 52 9.19 1.41 -1.22
C LEU A 52 7.89 0.78 -0.70
N LEU A 53 7.77 0.69 0.61
CA LEU A 53 6.51 0.42 1.29
C LEU A 53 5.99 1.71 1.93
N VAL A 54 4.81 2.13 1.49
CA VAL A 54 4.13 3.31 2.00
C VAL A 54 3.06 2.85 2.98
N ASP A 55 3.09 3.38 4.20
CA ASP A 55 1.98 3.23 5.14
C ASP A 55 0.96 4.36 4.90
N ALA A 56 -0.15 4.02 4.26
CA ALA A 56 -1.27 4.92 4.05
C ALA A 56 -2.47 4.60 4.97
N ASP A 57 -2.30 3.67 5.91
CA ASP A 57 -3.28 3.42 6.98
C ASP A 57 -3.14 4.48 8.08
N MET A 58 -3.66 5.67 7.82
CA MET A 58 -3.60 6.79 8.76
C MET A 58 -4.57 6.62 9.95
N ARG A 59 -5.39 5.57 9.95
CA ARG A 59 -6.32 5.25 11.06
C ARG A 59 -5.68 4.34 12.09
N GLY A 60 -4.79 3.45 11.66
CA GLY A 60 -4.09 2.50 12.51
C GLY A 60 -2.71 2.14 11.96
N PRO A 61 -1.77 3.11 11.90
CA PRO A 61 -0.47 2.89 11.29
C PRO A 61 0.34 1.84 12.06
N ARG A 62 0.91 0.87 11.34
CA ARG A 62 1.66 -0.25 11.95
C ARG A 62 2.96 -0.60 11.23
N VAL A 63 3.18 -0.12 10.01
CA VAL A 63 4.37 -0.47 9.22
C VAL A 63 5.65 -0.07 9.95
N HIS A 64 5.66 1.09 10.59
CA HIS A 64 6.81 1.56 11.37
C HIS A 64 7.17 0.65 12.54
N GLU A 65 6.18 0.01 13.17
CA GLU A 65 6.40 -0.97 14.25
C GLU A 65 7.02 -2.26 13.71
N VAL A 66 6.52 -2.75 12.56
CA VAL A 66 7.02 -3.97 11.90
C VAL A 66 8.50 -3.84 11.54
N PHE A 67 8.89 -2.69 11.00
CA PHE A 67 10.27 -2.47 10.53
C PHE A 67 11.15 -1.69 11.53
N LYS A 68 10.61 -1.32 12.69
CA LYS A 68 11.30 -0.58 13.74
C LYS A 68 11.93 0.72 13.23
N VAL A 69 11.20 1.45 12.40
CA VAL A 69 11.60 2.76 11.89
C VAL A 69 10.86 3.87 12.62
N SER A 70 11.39 5.10 12.55
CA SER A 70 10.75 6.26 13.18
C SER A 70 9.43 6.61 12.50
N ASN A 71 8.40 6.97 13.27
CA ASN A 71 7.10 7.48 12.80
C ASN A 71 6.87 8.96 13.17
N ARG A 72 7.94 9.74 13.39
CA ARG A 72 7.81 11.15 13.77
C ARG A 72 7.35 12.04 12.62
N ALA A 73 7.78 11.71 11.41
CA ALA A 73 7.43 12.38 10.16
C ALA A 73 7.12 11.34 9.09
N GLY A 74 6.26 11.67 8.15
CA GLY A 74 5.86 10.74 7.11
C GLY A 74 4.84 11.32 6.13
N LEU A 75 4.02 10.44 5.58
CA LEU A 75 3.04 10.72 4.52
C LEU A 75 2.09 11.88 4.88
N SER A 76 1.55 11.89 6.09
CA SER A 76 0.61 12.94 6.51
C SER A 76 1.23 14.34 6.50
N GLY A 77 2.49 14.45 6.89
CA GLY A 77 3.26 15.70 6.83
C GLY A 77 3.47 16.18 5.41
N ILE A 78 3.87 15.28 4.51
CA ILE A 78 4.05 15.61 3.08
C ILE A 78 2.73 16.12 2.49
N LEU A 79 1.62 15.42 2.70
CA LEU A 79 0.31 15.80 2.16
C LEU A 79 -0.25 17.09 2.79
N SER A 80 0.20 17.43 3.98
CA SER A 80 -0.14 18.70 4.66
C SER A 80 0.78 19.86 4.27
N GLY A 81 1.70 19.66 3.33
CA GLY A 81 2.63 20.69 2.86
C GLY A 81 3.82 20.95 3.78
N ARG A 82 4.05 20.09 4.77
CA ARG A 82 5.25 20.13 5.61
C ARG A 82 6.39 19.43 4.87
N ALA A 83 7.44 20.17 4.56
CA ALA A 83 8.63 19.65 3.88
C ALA A 83 9.62 19.08 4.92
N ASP A 84 9.38 17.89 5.38
CA ASP A 84 10.32 17.16 6.24
C ASP A 84 11.35 16.44 5.38
N LYS A 85 12.63 16.68 5.63
CA LYS A 85 13.72 15.94 4.97
C LYS A 85 13.88 14.57 5.62
N GLY A 86 14.17 13.55 4.81
CA GLY A 86 14.52 12.22 5.30
C GLY A 86 13.34 11.42 5.87
N VAL A 87 12.11 11.70 5.43
CA VAL A 87 10.91 10.95 5.85
C VAL A 87 10.89 9.52 5.34
N ILE A 88 11.51 9.25 4.18
CA ILE A 88 11.69 7.90 3.64
C ILE A 88 12.95 7.31 4.27
N GLN A 89 12.80 6.16 4.93
CA GLN A 89 13.85 5.53 5.71
C GLN A 89 14.22 4.18 5.12
N GLN A 90 15.52 3.92 4.99
CA GLN A 90 16.03 2.59 4.60
C GLN A 90 15.88 1.62 5.77
N VAL A 91 15.45 0.40 5.48
CA VAL A 91 15.32 -0.66 6.51
C VAL A 91 16.70 -1.23 6.83
N PRO A 92 17.12 -1.25 8.11
CA PRO A 92 18.36 -1.89 8.51
C PRO A 92 18.39 -3.37 8.12
N GLY A 93 19.46 -3.82 7.46
CA GLY A 93 19.63 -5.21 7.01
C GLY A 93 18.93 -5.58 5.71
N VAL A 94 18.13 -4.67 5.11
CA VAL A 94 17.50 -4.86 3.81
C VAL A 94 17.76 -3.63 2.93
N PRO A 95 18.93 -3.51 2.31
CA PRO A 95 19.40 -2.27 1.70
C PRO A 95 18.53 -1.74 0.55
N SER A 96 17.76 -2.61 -0.11
CA SER A 96 16.86 -2.22 -1.20
C SER A 96 15.44 -1.90 -0.74
N LEU A 97 15.15 -1.98 0.57
CA LEU A 97 13.83 -1.70 1.13
C LEU A 97 13.81 -0.36 1.86
N PHE A 98 12.82 0.45 1.52
CA PHE A 98 12.57 1.76 2.09
C PHE A 98 11.14 1.83 2.62
N ILE A 99 10.93 2.60 3.68
CA ILE A 99 9.63 2.81 4.32
C ILE A 99 9.28 4.29 4.31
N LEU A 100 8.07 4.61 3.88
CA LEU A 100 7.43 5.89 4.12
C LEU A 100 6.33 5.67 5.17
N PRO A 101 6.56 6.00 6.43
CA PRO A 101 5.57 5.84 7.49
C PRO A 101 4.46 6.90 7.38
N VAL A 102 3.41 6.76 8.17
CA VAL A 102 2.33 7.77 8.24
C VAL A 102 2.83 9.10 8.78
N GLY A 103 3.66 9.07 9.81
CA GLY A 103 3.98 10.25 10.60
C GLY A 103 2.89 10.55 11.63
N THR A 104 2.65 11.83 11.89
CA THR A 104 1.57 12.24 12.80
C THR A 104 0.22 11.89 12.21
N THR A 105 -0.60 11.18 12.97
CA THR A 105 -1.97 10.81 12.54
C THR A 105 -2.82 12.07 12.34
N PRO A 106 -3.39 12.29 11.15
CA PRO A 106 -4.23 13.44 10.88
C PRO A 106 -5.63 13.24 11.46
N PRO A 107 -6.37 14.31 11.79
CA PRO A 107 -7.76 14.21 12.23
C PRO A 107 -8.71 13.73 11.13
N ASN A 108 -8.42 14.04 9.87
CA ASN A 108 -9.24 13.76 8.70
C ASN A 108 -8.43 12.98 7.63
N PRO A 109 -8.18 11.67 7.81
CA PRO A 109 -7.36 10.87 6.89
C PRO A 109 -7.89 10.89 5.45
N LEU A 110 -9.19 10.73 5.26
CA LEU A 110 -9.83 10.68 3.95
C LEU A 110 -9.57 11.96 3.14
N GLU A 111 -9.73 13.11 3.74
CA GLU A 111 -9.50 14.40 3.08
C GLU A 111 -8.08 14.54 2.53
N LEU A 112 -7.09 14.00 3.24
CA LEU A 112 -5.70 14.04 2.79
C LEU A 112 -5.46 13.18 1.55
N VAL A 113 -6.00 11.97 1.52
CA VAL A 113 -5.81 11.06 0.38
C VAL A 113 -6.67 11.44 -0.83
N GLU A 114 -7.75 12.18 -0.63
CA GLU A 114 -8.56 12.75 -1.70
C GLU A 114 -7.88 13.92 -2.42
N ARG A 115 -6.94 14.60 -1.78
CA ARG A 115 -6.22 15.71 -2.40
C ARG A 115 -5.45 15.26 -3.65
N PRO A 116 -5.40 16.09 -4.71
CA PRO A 116 -4.59 15.80 -5.90
C PRO A 116 -3.12 15.53 -5.59
N ALA A 117 -2.59 16.11 -4.52
CA ALA A 117 -1.21 15.90 -4.04
C ALA A 117 -0.89 14.43 -3.76
N PHE A 118 -1.85 13.63 -3.28
CA PHE A 118 -1.62 12.20 -3.04
C PHE A 118 -1.36 11.45 -4.35
N GLY A 119 -2.19 11.65 -5.37
CA GLY A 119 -1.99 11.03 -6.68
C GLY A 119 -0.68 11.46 -7.36
N LEU A 120 -0.31 12.73 -7.24
CA LEU A 120 0.96 13.25 -7.73
C LEU A 120 2.15 12.58 -7.01
N LEU A 121 2.07 12.46 -5.69
CA LEU A 121 3.09 11.79 -4.89
C LEU A 121 3.24 10.32 -5.30
N MET A 122 2.15 9.58 -5.48
CA MET A 122 2.19 8.18 -5.89
C MET A 122 2.88 8.01 -7.25
N ARG A 123 2.59 8.88 -8.22
CA ARG A 123 3.26 8.88 -9.53
C ARG A 123 4.75 9.21 -9.42
N GLU A 124 5.11 10.20 -8.60
CA GLU A 124 6.50 10.56 -8.36
C GLU A 124 7.28 9.41 -7.73
N LEU A 125 6.72 8.77 -6.69
CA LEU A 125 7.35 7.63 -6.02
C LEU A 125 7.48 6.43 -6.97
N ALA A 126 6.46 6.13 -7.77
CA ALA A 126 6.52 5.06 -8.77
C ALA A 126 7.59 5.31 -9.86
N SER A 127 7.94 6.57 -10.13
CA SER A 127 9.03 6.90 -11.05
C SER A 127 10.42 6.75 -10.43
N LYS A 128 10.53 6.89 -9.11
CA LYS A 128 11.82 6.85 -8.37
C LYS A 128 12.19 5.49 -7.82
N PHE A 129 11.19 4.64 -7.56
CA PHE A 129 11.38 3.28 -7.04
C PHE A 129 10.96 2.26 -8.11
N ASP A 130 11.61 1.10 -8.09
CA ASP A 130 11.25 0.00 -8.99
C ASP A 130 9.90 -0.60 -8.61
N TYR A 131 9.63 -0.69 -7.31
CA TYR A 131 8.37 -1.21 -6.77
C TYR A 131 7.86 -0.30 -5.66
N VAL A 132 6.57 0.03 -5.69
CA VAL A 132 5.87 0.78 -4.63
C VAL A 132 4.67 -0.02 -4.17
N VAL A 133 4.66 -0.42 -2.91
CA VAL A 133 3.56 -1.11 -2.24
C VAL A 133 2.96 -0.16 -1.22
N VAL A 134 1.63 -0.08 -1.18
CA VAL A 134 0.90 0.86 -0.32
C VAL A 134 -0.06 0.10 0.59
N ASP A 135 0.20 0.13 1.90
CA ASP A 135 -0.71 -0.41 2.90
C ASP A 135 -1.85 0.58 3.18
N THR A 136 -3.08 0.09 3.30
CA THR A 136 -4.29 0.91 3.39
C THR A 136 -5.13 0.56 4.61
N PRO A 137 -6.06 1.44 5.05
CA PRO A 137 -7.10 1.06 5.99
C PRO A 137 -8.03 -0.02 5.40
N ALA A 138 -8.66 -0.81 6.26
CA ALA A 138 -9.69 -1.75 5.81
C ALA A 138 -10.90 -1.00 5.20
N ALA A 139 -11.54 -1.59 4.18
CA ALA A 139 -12.67 -0.98 3.48
C ALA A 139 -13.87 -0.71 4.39
N VAL A 140 -14.05 -1.51 5.44
CA VAL A 140 -15.12 -1.34 6.43
C VAL A 140 -15.07 0.03 7.15
N TYR A 141 -13.90 0.67 7.23
CA TYR A 141 -13.75 1.96 7.91
C TYR A 141 -14.13 3.17 7.06
N GLY A 142 -14.39 3.01 5.78
CA GLY A 142 -14.79 4.09 4.89
C GLY A 142 -14.17 4.01 3.50
N ALA A 143 -14.20 5.13 2.79
CA ALA A 143 -13.76 5.22 1.39
C ALA A 143 -12.25 5.29 1.20
N ASP A 144 -11.45 5.40 2.24
CA ASP A 144 -10.00 5.61 2.18
C ASP A 144 -9.31 4.59 1.27
N ALA A 145 -9.59 3.30 1.47
CA ALA A 145 -8.96 2.24 0.68
C ALA A 145 -9.27 2.35 -0.82
N ALA A 146 -10.52 2.64 -1.17
CA ALA A 146 -10.94 2.81 -2.56
C ALA A 146 -10.29 4.04 -3.21
N VAL A 147 -10.21 5.15 -2.51
CA VAL A 147 -9.55 6.38 -2.98
C VAL A 147 -8.05 6.14 -3.18
N ILE A 148 -7.38 5.51 -2.20
CA ILE A 148 -5.96 5.18 -2.30
C ILE A 148 -5.70 4.25 -3.49
N ALA A 149 -6.52 3.20 -3.67
CA ALA A 149 -6.40 2.28 -4.80
C ALA A 149 -6.56 3.00 -6.14
N ALA A 150 -7.54 3.89 -6.25
CA ALA A 150 -7.75 4.69 -7.46
C ALA A 150 -6.54 5.60 -7.80
N ARG A 151 -5.92 6.18 -6.79
CA ARG A 151 -4.72 7.02 -6.94
C ARG A 151 -3.46 6.22 -7.25
N CYS A 152 -3.36 4.99 -6.76
CA CYS A 152 -2.27 4.06 -7.08
C CYS A 152 -2.38 3.49 -8.50
N GLY A 153 -3.60 3.28 -8.97
CA GLY A 153 -3.90 2.70 -10.28
C GLY A 153 -4.07 1.18 -10.28
N THR A 154 -3.61 0.48 -9.24
CA THR A 154 -3.72 -0.98 -9.10
C THR A 154 -3.91 -1.37 -7.64
N ALA A 155 -4.70 -2.42 -7.42
CA ALA A 155 -4.95 -2.95 -6.09
C ALA A 155 -4.88 -4.47 -6.04
N LEU A 156 -4.42 -5.00 -4.91
CA LEU A 156 -4.47 -6.41 -4.53
C LEU A 156 -5.37 -6.54 -3.31
N VAL A 157 -6.38 -7.38 -3.40
CA VAL A 157 -7.31 -7.65 -2.31
C VAL A 157 -6.79 -8.79 -1.45
N ILE A 158 -6.76 -8.59 -0.14
CA ILE A 158 -6.44 -9.62 0.84
C ILE A 158 -7.73 -10.03 1.55
N ALA A 159 -8.03 -11.31 1.51
CA ALA A 159 -9.10 -11.91 2.29
C ALA A 159 -8.50 -12.93 3.27
N ARG A 160 -9.12 -13.13 4.41
CA ARG A 160 -8.69 -14.12 5.40
C ARG A 160 -9.62 -15.32 5.37
N LYS A 161 -9.04 -16.51 5.21
CA LYS A 161 -9.77 -17.76 5.22
C LYS A 161 -10.52 -17.92 6.56
N ASP A 162 -11.75 -18.39 6.49
CA ASP A 162 -12.63 -18.63 7.63
C ASP A 162 -12.95 -17.38 8.50
N ALA A 163 -12.56 -16.19 8.04
CA ALA A 163 -12.79 -14.92 8.75
C ALA A 163 -13.44 -13.85 7.88
N SER A 164 -12.93 -13.61 6.66
CA SER A 164 -13.53 -12.63 5.75
C SER A 164 -14.92 -13.02 5.31
N ARG A 165 -15.86 -12.09 5.40
CA ARG A 165 -17.25 -12.32 4.95
C ARG A 165 -17.31 -12.26 3.44
N VAL A 166 -17.87 -13.32 2.81
CA VAL A 166 -17.95 -13.42 1.35
C VAL A 166 -18.70 -12.24 0.72
N GLY A 167 -19.79 -11.79 1.34
CA GLY A 167 -20.55 -10.64 0.85
C GLY A 167 -19.72 -9.34 0.82
N MET A 168 -18.96 -9.06 1.87
CA MET A 168 -18.08 -7.88 1.92
C MET A 168 -16.96 -7.98 0.89
N LEU A 169 -16.41 -9.17 0.68
CA LEU A 169 -15.40 -9.40 -0.35
C LEU A 169 -15.96 -9.18 -1.75
N GLN A 170 -17.15 -9.70 -2.03
CA GLN A 170 -17.84 -9.52 -3.32
C GLN A 170 -18.17 -8.05 -3.58
N GLU A 171 -18.64 -7.32 -2.58
CA GLU A 171 -18.91 -5.89 -2.68
C GLU A 171 -17.64 -5.09 -2.97
N LEU A 172 -16.54 -5.37 -2.24
CA LEU A 172 -15.25 -4.72 -2.47
C LEU A 172 -14.72 -5.00 -3.90
N VAL A 173 -14.71 -6.25 -4.32
CA VAL A 173 -14.27 -6.64 -5.67
C VAL A 173 -15.17 -6.02 -6.73
N GLY A 174 -16.48 -6.02 -6.53
CA GLY A 174 -17.46 -5.43 -7.44
C GLY A 174 -17.29 -3.91 -7.60
N SER A 175 -16.80 -3.22 -6.56
CA SER A 175 -16.57 -1.77 -6.61
C SER A 175 -15.49 -1.35 -7.62
N PHE A 176 -14.60 -2.27 -8.02
CA PHE A 176 -13.57 -2.01 -9.02
C PHE A 176 -14.12 -1.87 -10.44
N ALA A 177 -15.30 -2.36 -10.74
CA ALA A 177 -15.91 -2.23 -12.07
C ALA A 177 -16.10 -0.77 -12.51
N GLY A 178 -16.33 0.16 -11.56
CA GLY A 178 -16.44 1.59 -11.80
C GLY A 178 -15.22 2.42 -11.40
N SER A 179 -14.15 1.78 -10.96
CA SER A 179 -12.94 2.44 -10.47
C SER A 179 -11.88 2.57 -11.57
N PRO A 180 -11.06 3.64 -11.56
CA PRO A 180 -9.86 3.72 -12.42
C PRO A 180 -8.78 2.71 -12.02
N ALA A 181 -8.84 2.13 -10.82
CA ALA A 181 -7.89 1.12 -10.37
C ALA A 181 -8.16 -0.25 -11.01
N LYS A 182 -7.09 -0.91 -11.45
CA LYS A 182 -7.15 -2.31 -11.89
C LYS A 182 -7.01 -3.24 -10.68
N LEU A 183 -7.86 -4.26 -10.62
CA LEU A 183 -7.71 -5.32 -9.64
C LEU A 183 -6.65 -6.33 -10.12
N ALA A 184 -5.53 -6.42 -9.40
CA ALA A 184 -4.45 -7.37 -9.71
C ALA A 184 -4.84 -8.81 -9.34
N GLY A 185 -5.70 -8.98 -8.35
CA GLY A 185 -6.19 -10.28 -7.90
C GLY A 185 -6.66 -10.26 -6.44
N VAL A 186 -7.03 -11.42 -5.97
CA VAL A 186 -7.40 -11.67 -4.57
C VAL A 186 -6.47 -12.71 -3.99
N VAL A 187 -5.90 -12.43 -2.83
CA VAL A 187 -5.05 -13.35 -2.06
C VAL A 187 -5.82 -13.83 -0.85
N MET A 188 -5.91 -15.14 -0.71
CA MET A 188 -6.45 -15.77 0.48
C MET A 188 -5.35 -15.98 1.52
N ASN A 189 -5.44 -15.26 2.62
CA ASN A 189 -4.55 -15.40 3.76
C ASN A 189 -5.08 -16.50 4.69
N GLU A 190 -4.27 -17.47 5.01
CA GLU A 190 -4.64 -18.65 5.81
C GLU A 190 -4.17 -18.57 7.28
N PHE A 191 -3.63 -17.42 7.72
CA PHE A 191 -3.10 -17.21 9.07
C PHE A 191 -4.09 -16.54 10.02
#